data_75c90dd4faf6a6451f3de58fd7844fd1
#
_entry.id   75c90dd4faf6a6451f3de58fd7844fd1
#
_cell.length_a   1.000
_cell.length_b   1.000
_cell.length_c   1.000
_cell.angle_alpha   90.00
_cell.angle_beta   90.00
_cell.angle_gamma   90.00
#
_symmetry.space_group_name_H-M   'P 1'
#
loop_
_entity.id
_entity.type
_entity.pdbx_description
1 polymer ?
#
loop_
_entity_poly.entity_id
_entity_poly.type
_entity_poly.pdbx_seq_one_letter_code
_entity_poly.pdbx_strand_id
1 'polypeptide(L)'
;LAALVVAEAAGAQWVVLSGSLPPGVPSDFYATLVRRLRPLGVKVAVDTSDEPLQALVDNFPEAAPDLLKPNSEELAQLTGADAEQLEAAAKAGDPSAAVAASRSLVERGVAAVMGTLGASGAVLVTSEGSWHDSPPPIVPRSTVGAGDSSVAGYVLADCGGEAAPDRLRTAVAYGSAAASMAGSALPRPEHLNIADVVITDLG
;
A
#
# COMPACT_ATOMS: atom_id res chain seq x y z
N LEU A 1 -17.48 6.31 16.03
CA LEU A 1 -16.15 5.82 15.68
C LEU A 1 -15.28 6.93 15.12
N ALA A 2 -15.66 7.66 14.04
CA ALA A 2 -14.82 8.68 13.40
C ALA A 2 -14.30 9.76 14.36
N ALA A 3 -15.15 10.28 15.26
CA ALA A 3 -14.71 11.27 16.24
C ALA A 3 -13.64 10.73 17.22
N LEU A 4 -13.73 9.45 17.57
CA LEU A 4 -12.74 8.78 18.42
C LEU A 4 -11.41 8.62 17.68
N VAL A 5 -11.43 8.16 16.42
CA VAL A 5 -10.21 8.03 15.59
C VAL A 5 -9.50 9.38 15.49
N VAL A 6 -10.24 10.47 15.20
CA VAL A 6 -9.66 11.82 15.10
C VAL A 6 -9.08 12.29 16.44
N ALA A 7 -9.73 11.97 17.57
CA ALA A 7 -9.22 12.34 18.90
C ALA A 7 -7.93 11.58 19.26
N GLU A 8 -7.87 10.28 18.96
CA GLU A 8 -6.71 9.43 19.24
C GLU A 8 -5.53 9.68 18.25
N ALA A 9 -5.82 10.25 17.08
CA ALA A 9 -4.80 10.59 16.10
C ALA A 9 -3.90 11.77 16.53
N ALA A 10 -4.30 12.52 17.56
CA ALA A 10 -3.52 13.65 18.05
C ALA A 10 -2.14 13.20 18.57
N GLY A 11 -1.07 13.65 17.91
CA GLY A 11 0.31 13.26 18.23
C GLY A 11 0.77 11.95 17.60
N ALA A 12 -0.06 11.25 16.85
CA ALA A 12 0.37 10.11 16.04
C ALA A 12 1.16 10.58 14.81
N GLN A 13 2.12 9.79 14.36
CA GLN A 13 2.79 10.04 13.07
C GLN A 13 1.97 9.51 11.91
N TRP A 14 1.32 8.36 12.09
CA TRP A 14 0.49 7.70 11.10
C TRP A 14 -0.84 7.23 11.67
N VAL A 15 -1.87 7.26 10.83
CA VAL A 15 -3.13 6.52 11.02
C VAL A 15 -3.27 5.54 9.87
N VAL A 16 -3.44 4.26 10.17
CA VAL A 16 -3.65 3.21 9.17
C VAL A 16 -5.12 2.83 9.15
N LEU A 17 -5.75 2.95 7.99
CA LEU A 17 -7.14 2.60 7.73
C LEU A 17 -7.13 1.37 6.82
N SER A 18 -7.37 0.19 7.40
CA SER A 18 -7.25 -1.09 6.69
C SER A 18 -8.51 -1.92 6.81
N GLY A 19 -8.82 -2.65 5.74
CA GLY A 19 -9.88 -3.63 5.66
C GLY A 19 -11.19 -3.11 5.08
N SER A 20 -12.16 -4.01 5.01
CA SER A 20 -13.52 -3.73 4.54
C SER A 20 -14.35 -3.01 5.63
N LEU A 21 -15.34 -2.25 5.18
CA LEU A 21 -16.27 -1.60 6.11
C LEU A 21 -17.37 -2.57 6.55
N PRO A 22 -17.77 -2.57 7.84
CA PRO A 22 -18.88 -3.38 8.30
C PRO A 22 -20.21 -2.89 7.72
N PRO A 23 -21.23 -3.78 7.65
CA PRO A 23 -22.55 -3.42 7.15
C PRO A 23 -23.15 -2.20 7.85
N GLY A 24 -23.70 -1.27 7.07
CA GLY A 24 -24.33 -0.05 7.57
C GLY A 24 -23.36 1.14 7.74
N VAL A 25 -22.08 0.96 7.52
CA VAL A 25 -21.13 2.07 7.42
C VAL A 25 -21.14 2.61 5.98
N PRO A 26 -21.28 3.94 5.77
CA PRO A 26 -21.24 4.53 4.44
C PRO A 26 -19.93 4.20 3.71
N SER A 27 -19.99 3.96 2.39
CA SER A 27 -18.81 3.62 1.58
C SER A 27 -17.76 4.74 1.55
N ASP A 28 -18.15 6.01 1.74
CA ASP A 28 -17.26 7.17 1.82
C ASP A 28 -16.62 7.39 3.21
N PHE A 29 -16.75 6.42 4.12
CA PHE A 29 -16.26 6.55 5.48
C PHE A 29 -14.74 6.80 5.55
N TYR A 30 -13.94 6.10 4.73
CA TYR A 30 -12.50 6.32 4.66
C TYR A 30 -12.16 7.69 4.07
N ALA A 31 -12.84 8.12 3.01
CA ALA A 31 -12.68 9.46 2.46
C ALA A 31 -13.00 10.55 3.49
N THR A 32 -14.05 10.34 4.29
CA THR A 32 -14.41 11.24 5.38
C THR A 32 -13.35 11.27 6.48
N LEU A 33 -12.76 10.13 6.85
CA LEU A 33 -11.68 10.07 7.84
C LEU A 33 -10.42 10.77 7.34
N VAL A 34 -9.98 10.52 6.11
CA VAL A 34 -8.79 11.18 5.53
C VAL A 34 -8.95 12.69 5.57
N ARG A 35 -10.08 13.23 5.12
CA ARG A 35 -10.35 14.69 5.18
C ARG A 35 -10.31 15.25 6.60
N ARG A 36 -10.79 14.50 7.59
CA ARG A 36 -10.81 14.93 9.00
C ARG A 36 -9.44 14.83 9.68
N LEU A 37 -8.58 13.90 9.24
CA LEU A 37 -7.24 13.69 9.77
C LEU A 37 -6.22 14.68 9.19
N ARG A 38 -6.41 15.11 7.94
CA ARG A 38 -5.50 16.03 7.25
C ARG A 38 -5.13 17.30 8.05
N PRO A 39 -6.08 18.03 8.69
CA PRO A 39 -5.75 19.22 9.47
C PRO A 39 -4.88 18.96 10.71
N LEU A 40 -4.77 17.70 11.15
CA LEU A 40 -3.94 17.31 12.29
C LEU A 40 -2.46 17.13 11.91
N GLY A 41 -2.13 17.13 10.60
CA GLY A 41 -0.77 16.88 10.11
C GLY A 41 -0.29 15.45 10.30
N VAL A 42 -1.19 14.51 10.64
CA VAL A 42 -0.89 13.09 10.72
C VAL A 42 -0.93 12.48 9.32
N LYS A 43 0.01 11.60 9.00
CA LYS A 43 0.00 10.83 7.76
C LYS A 43 -1.06 9.73 7.80
N VAL A 44 -1.70 9.45 6.66
CA VAL A 44 -2.75 8.45 6.55
C VAL A 44 -2.38 7.41 5.49
N ALA A 45 -2.39 6.13 5.88
CA ALA A 45 -2.31 5.00 4.97
C ALA A 45 -3.71 4.38 4.81
N VAL A 46 -4.08 4.03 3.58
CA VAL A 46 -5.34 3.33 3.29
C VAL A 46 -5.05 2.04 2.51
N ASP A 47 -5.63 0.95 3.00
CA ASP A 47 -5.63 -0.38 2.39
C ASP A 47 -7.06 -0.94 2.46
N THR A 48 -7.84 -0.78 1.42
CA THR A 48 -9.24 -1.21 1.36
C THR A 48 -9.60 -1.60 -0.08
N SER A 49 -10.73 -2.26 -0.26
CA SER A 49 -11.21 -2.78 -1.54
C SER A 49 -12.61 -2.27 -1.89
N ASP A 50 -13.07 -2.63 -3.07
CA ASP A 50 -14.45 -2.51 -3.54
C ASP A 50 -15.02 -1.08 -3.46
N GLU A 51 -16.28 -0.95 -3.02
CA GLU A 51 -16.96 0.34 -2.93
C GLU A 51 -16.25 1.38 -2.05
N PRO A 52 -15.69 1.04 -0.86
CA PRO A 52 -14.92 1.99 -0.07
C PRO A 52 -13.68 2.54 -0.77
N LEU A 53 -12.99 1.71 -1.55
CA LEU A 53 -11.84 2.14 -2.33
C LEU A 53 -12.26 3.08 -3.47
N GLN A 54 -13.33 2.74 -4.20
CA GLN A 54 -13.85 3.59 -5.25
C GLN A 54 -14.32 4.94 -4.69
N ALA A 55 -15.08 4.91 -3.60
CA ALA A 55 -15.55 6.13 -2.94
C ALA A 55 -14.41 7.02 -2.42
N LEU A 56 -13.30 6.41 -1.97
CA LEU A 56 -12.10 7.16 -1.60
C LEU A 56 -11.52 7.90 -2.81
N VAL A 57 -11.32 7.18 -3.92
CA VAL A 57 -10.70 7.73 -5.15
C VAL A 57 -11.59 8.76 -5.84
N ASP A 58 -12.91 8.61 -5.79
CA ASP A 58 -13.86 9.59 -6.31
C ASP A 58 -13.81 10.94 -5.55
N ASN A 59 -13.24 10.94 -4.34
CA ASN A 59 -13.07 12.13 -3.51
C ASN A 59 -11.64 12.70 -3.53
N PHE A 60 -10.81 12.34 -4.52
CA PHE A 60 -9.50 12.96 -4.72
C PHE A 60 -9.63 14.34 -5.39
N PRO A 61 -8.73 15.30 -5.08
CA PRO A 61 -7.56 15.18 -4.19
C PRO A 61 -7.85 15.40 -2.69
N GLU A 62 -9.06 15.83 -2.31
CA GLU A 62 -9.36 16.24 -0.92
C GLU A 62 -9.24 15.10 0.08
N ALA A 63 -9.52 13.87 -0.35
CA ALA A 63 -9.39 12.65 0.45
C ALA A 63 -8.22 11.76 0.04
N ALA A 64 -7.25 12.29 -0.73
CA ALA A 64 -6.08 11.52 -1.12
C ALA A 64 -5.19 11.22 0.10
N PRO A 65 -4.85 9.95 0.38
CA PRO A 65 -4.00 9.57 1.51
C PRO A 65 -2.51 9.81 1.23
N ASP A 66 -1.68 9.68 2.28
CA ASP A 66 -0.23 9.72 2.15
C ASP A 66 0.33 8.39 1.59
N LEU A 67 -0.34 7.28 1.88
CA LEU A 67 -0.07 5.97 1.28
C LEU A 67 -1.38 5.32 0.85
N LEU A 68 -1.46 4.90 -0.40
CA LEU A 68 -2.49 3.99 -0.90
C LEU A 68 -1.83 2.68 -1.35
N LYS A 69 -2.36 1.53 -0.89
CA LYS A 69 -1.83 0.21 -1.26
C LYS A 69 -2.88 -0.61 -2.03
N PRO A 70 -3.06 -0.42 -3.32
CA PRO A 70 -3.87 -1.32 -4.13
C PRO A 70 -3.09 -2.59 -4.51
N ASN A 71 -3.79 -3.71 -4.65
CA ASN A 71 -3.30 -4.87 -5.38
C ASN A 71 -3.54 -4.69 -6.89
N SER A 72 -3.14 -5.67 -7.73
CA SER A 72 -3.30 -5.62 -9.18
C SER A 72 -4.76 -5.47 -9.63
N GLU A 73 -5.69 -6.17 -8.97
CA GLU A 73 -7.13 -6.12 -9.30
C GLU A 73 -7.72 -4.75 -8.92
N GLU A 74 -7.41 -4.26 -7.73
CA GLU A 74 -7.82 -2.94 -7.25
C GLU A 74 -7.22 -1.81 -8.10
N LEU A 75 -5.93 -1.91 -8.46
CA LEU A 75 -5.27 -0.94 -9.33
C LEU A 75 -5.92 -0.91 -10.72
N ALA A 76 -6.23 -2.08 -11.28
CA ALA A 76 -6.96 -2.21 -12.54
C ALA A 76 -8.36 -1.60 -12.47
N GLN A 77 -9.11 -1.89 -11.42
CA GLN A 77 -10.44 -1.30 -11.18
C GLN A 77 -10.39 0.23 -11.15
N LEU A 78 -9.41 0.80 -10.45
CA LEU A 78 -9.30 2.25 -10.27
C LEU A 78 -8.84 3.00 -11.53
N THR A 79 -8.09 2.35 -12.40
CA THR A 79 -7.40 3.01 -13.52
C THR A 79 -7.88 2.56 -14.90
N GLY A 80 -8.70 1.52 -14.97
CA GLY A 80 -9.13 0.90 -16.22
C GLY A 80 -8.05 0.01 -16.86
N ALA A 81 -6.97 -0.29 -16.17
CA ALA A 81 -5.96 -1.24 -16.59
C ALA A 81 -6.51 -2.69 -16.56
N ASP A 82 -5.73 -3.64 -17.07
CA ASP A 82 -6.05 -5.07 -17.03
C ASP A 82 -5.18 -5.75 -15.96
N ALA A 83 -5.79 -6.32 -14.93
CA ALA A 83 -5.10 -6.92 -13.79
C ALA A 83 -4.18 -8.08 -14.19
N GLU A 84 -4.63 -8.96 -15.11
CA GLU A 84 -3.83 -10.08 -15.58
C GLU A 84 -2.61 -9.60 -16.36
N GLN A 85 -2.77 -8.55 -17.15
CA GLN A 85 -1.66 -7.92 -17.89
C GLN A 85 -0.65 -7.25 -16.96
N LEU A 86 -1.11 -6.56 -15.89
CA LEU A 86 -0.22 -5.97 -14.89
C LEU A 86 0.68 -7.02 -14.25
N GLU A 87 0.11 -8.14 -13.82
CA GLU A 87 0.87 -9.22 -13.18
C GLU A 87 1.76 -9.98 -14.18
N ALA A 88 1.25 -10.27 -15.38
CA ALA A 88 2.01 -10.98 -16.40
C ALA A 88 3.21 -10.17 -16.88
N ALA A 89 3.06 -8.86 -17.09
CA ALA A 89 4.14 -7.97 -17.47
C ALA A 89 5.20 -7.86 -16.35
N ALA A 90 4.79 -7.66 -15.12
CA ALA A 90 5.70 -7.61 -13.98
C ALA A 90 6.46 -8.94 -13.80
N LYS A 91 5.79 -10.08 -13.98
CA LYS A 91 6.40 -11.41 -13.96
C LYS A 91 7.42 -11.58 -15.08
N ALA A 92 7.22 -10.94 -16.24
CA ALA A 92 8.17 -10.91 -17.35
C ALA A 92 9.31 -9.90 -17.14
N GLY A 93 9.34 -9.19 -16.02
CA GLY A 93 10.35 -8.18 -15.67
C GLY A 93 10.03 -6.76 -16.17
N ASP A 94 8.81 -6.52 -16.62
CA ASP A 94 8.35 -5.20 -17.06
C ASP A 94 7.19 -4.69 -16.21
N PRO A 95 7.46 -3.94 -15.11
CA PRO A 95 6.44 -3.35 -14.26
C PRO A 95 5.87 -2.02 -14.79
N SER A 96 6.24 -1.57 -16.00
CA SER A 96 5.93 -0.23 -16.52
C SER A 96 4.43 0.10 -16.54
N ALA A 97 3.59 -0.88 -16.85
CA ALA A 97 2.13 -0.71 -16.83
C ALA A 97 1.59 -0.46 -15.41
N ALA A 98 2.11 -1.17 -14.40
CA ALA A 98 1.74 -0.96 -13.00
C ALA A 98 2.25 0.40 -12.49
N VAL A 99 3.44 0.82 -12.92
CA VAL A 99 3.96 2.17 -12.63
C VAL A 99 3.06 3.23 -13.22
N ALA A 100 2.67 3.12 -14.50
CA ALA A 100 1.80 4.08 -15.16
C ALA A 100 0.42 4.18 -14.47
N ALA A 101 -0.18 3.03 -14.13
CA ALA A 101 -1.42 2.99 -13.38
C ALA A 101 -1.30 3.66 -12.00
N SER A 102 -0.24 3.35 -11.24
CA SER A 102 0.02 3.96 -9.93
C SER A 102 0.28 5.46 -10.03
N ARG A 103 1.01 5.91 -11.07
CA ARG A 103 1.29 7.33 -11.32
C ARG A 103 0.03 8.14 -11.55
N SER A 104 -0.97 7.58 -12.22
CA SER A 104 -2.25 8.26 -12.42
C SER A 104 -2.96 8.61 -11.09
N LEU A 105 -2.77 7.81 -10.06
CA LEU A 105 -3.30 8.06 -8.72
C LEU A 105 -2.46 9.10 -7.95
N VAL A 106 -1.13 9.08 -8.13
CA VAL A 106 -0.24 10.13 -7.59
C VAL A 106 -0.58 11.50 -8.19
N GLU A 107 -0.82 11.57 -9.50
CA GLU A 107 -1.24 12.80 -10.19
C GLU A 107 -2.59 13.34 -9.68
N ARG A 108 -3.42 12.49 -9.09
CA ARG A 108 -4.68 12.85 -8.45
C ARG A 108 -4.53 13.21 -6.96
N GLY A 109 -3.30 13.27 -6.42
CA GLY A 109 -2.99 13.81 -5.10
C GLY A 109 -2.53 12.80 -4.05
N VAL A 110 -2.46 11.51 -4.35
CA VAL A 110 -1.88 10.51 -3.43
C VAL A 110 -0.37 10.74 -3.33
N ALA A 111 0.18 10.82 -2.12
CA ALA A 111 1.61 11.09 -1.96
C ALA A 111 2.48 9.90 -2.36
N ALA A 112 2.05 8.68 -2.04
CA ALA A 112 2.71 7.43 -2.42
C ALA A 112 1.69 6.34 -2.76
N VAL A 113 1.87 5.65 -3.88
CA VAL A 113 1.09 4.46 -4.26
C VAL A 113 2.00 3.25 -4.25
N MET A 114 1.69 2.26 -3.43
CA MET A 114 2.37 0.97 -3.38
C MET A 114 1.49 -0.10 -4.04
N GLY A 115 1.65 -0.29 -5.34
CA GLY A 115 0.89 -1.29 -6.11
C GLY A 115 1.49 -2.69 -5.93
N THR A 116 0.78 -3.61 -5.27
CA THR A 116 1.27 -4.98 -5.06
C THR A 116 0.88 -5.89 -6.22
N LEU A 117 1.85 -6.71 -6.70
CA LEU A 117 1.77 -7.53 -7.91
C LEU A 117 1.94 -9.03 -7.58
N GLY A 118 1.41 -9.45 -6.45
CA GLY A 118 1.47 -10.83 -5.99
C GLY A 118 2.92 -11.32 -5.82
N ALA A 119 3.25 -12.45 -6.45
CA ALA A 119 4.59 -13.02 -6.39
C ALA A 119 5.65 -12.22 -7.17
N SER A 120 5.23 -11.23 -7.97
CA SER A 120 6.11 -10.35 -8.73
C SER A 120 6.55 -9.11 -7.96
N GLY A 121 6.22 -9.04 -6.65
CA GLY A 121 6.63 -7.95 -5.77
C GLY A 121 5.67 -6.77 -5.77
N ALA A 122 6.19 -5.56 -5.72
CA ALA A 122 5.41 -4.33 -5.72
C ALA A 122 6.12 -3.20 -6.45
N VAL A 123 5.35 -2.24 -6.93
CA VAL A 123 5.87 -0.94 -7.37
C VAL A 123 5.56 0.10 -6.30
N LEU A 124 6.47 1.02 -6.08
CA LEU A 124 6.22 2.25 -5.32
C LEU A 124 6.36 3.43 -6.25
N VAL A 125 5.35 4.28 -6.30
CA VAL A 125 5.35 5.49 -7.12
C VAL A 125 5.04 6.70 -6.24
N THR A 126 5.88 7.73 -6.35
CA THR A 126 5.73 9.02 -5.68
C THR A 126 5.95 10.15 -6.67
N SER A 127 5.89 11.40 -6.24
CA SER A 127 6.31 12.55 -7.05
C SER A 127 7.81 12.60 -7.32
N GLU A 128 8.63 11.87 -6.53
CA GLU A 128 10.09 11.88 -6.62
C GLU A 128 10.63 10.81 -7.57
N GLY A 129 9.85 9.75 -7.84
CA GLY A 129 10.28 8.64 -8.70
C GLY A 129 9.40 7.43 -8.60
N SER A 130 9.85 6.36 -9.24
CA SER A 130 9.20 5.05 -9.21
C SER A 130 10.23 3.93 -9.02
N TRP A 131 9.86 2.95 -8.24
CA TRP A 131 10.71 1.81 -7.90
C TRP A 131 9.90 0.52 -7.99
N HIS A 132 10.58 -0.54 -8.37
CA HIS A 132 10.05 -1.90 -8.33
C HIS A 132 10.95 -2.76 -7.46
N ASP A 133 10.35 -3.62 -6.67
CA ASP A 133 11.09 -4.65 -5.95
C ASP A 133 10.98 -6.01 -6.62
N SER A 134 12.03 -6.80 -6.43
CA SER A 134 11.97 -8.25 -6.62
C SER A 134 11.99 -8.88 -5.23
N PRO A 135 10.89 -9.56 -4.83
CA PRO A 135 10.78 -10.12 -3.49
C PRO A 135 11.78 -11.27 -3.29
N PRO A 136 12.18 -11.55 -2.04
CA PRO A 136 13.02 -12.69 -1.75
C PRO A 136 12.29 -13.98 -2.14
N PRO A 137 13.01 -15.03 -2.57
CA PRO A 137 12.40 -16.31 -2.85
C PRO A 137 11.81 -16.91 -1.57
N ILE A 138 10.51 -17.13 -1.56
CA ILE A 138 9.79 -17.73 -0.43
C ILE A 138 8.98 -18.95 -0.89
N VAL A 139 8.67 -19.83 0.05
CA VAL A 139 7.62 -20.84 -0.13
C VAL A 139 6.34 -20.29 0.50
N PRO A 140 5.37 -19.82 -0.29
CA PRO A 140 4.16 -19.22 0.25
C PRO A 140 3.34 -20.28 1.00
N ARG A 141 2.87 -19.95 2.20
CA ARG A 141 2.02 -20.79 3.05
C ARG A 141 0.65 -20.17 3.28
N SER A 142 0.56 -18.85 3.32
CA SER A 142 -0.69 -18.09 3.45
C SER A 142 -0.48 -16.68 2.92
N THR A 143 -1.43 -16.16 2.16
CA THR A 143 -1.41 -14.75 1.72
C THR A 143 -2.14 -13.83 2.69
N VAL A 144 -2.80 -14.41 3.71
CA VAL A 144 -3.56 -13.63 4.71
C VAL A 144 -2.61 -12.76 5.54
N GLY A 145 -2.88 -11.46 5.58
CA GLY A 145 -2.08 -10.50 6.33
C GLY A 145 -0.79 -10.05 5.64
N ALA A 146 -0.48 -10.55 4.44
CA ALA A 146 0.71 -10.10 3.69
C ALA A 146 0.59 -8.62 3.32
N GLY A 147 -0.58 -8.17 2.86
CA GLY A 147 -0.88 -6.76 2.58
C GLY A 147 -0.73 -5.88 3.81
N ASP A 148 -1.38 -6.25 4.91
CA ASP A 148 -1.29 -5.51 6.19
C ASP A 148 0.15 -5.41 6.69
N SER A 149 0.91 -6.52 6.57
CA SER A 149 2.33 -6.56 6.96
C SER A 149 3.18 -5.65 6.07
N SER A 150 2.87 -5.55 4.77
CA SER A 150 3.55 -4.63 3.86
C SER A 150 3.29 -3.17 4.23
N VAL A 151 2.04 -2.81 4.56
CA VAL A 151 1.70 -1.46 5.04
C VAL A 151 2.46 -1.16 6.34
N ALA A 152 2.48 -2.12 7.28
CA ALA A 152 3.20 -1.96 8.55
C ALA A 152 4.71 -1.74 8.31
N GLY A 153 5.33 -2.50 7.41
CA GLY A 153 6.73 -2.36 7.04
C GLY A 153 7.03 -0.98 6.42
N TYR A 154 6.17 -0.51 5.52
CA TYR A 154 6.30 0.83 4.93
C TYR A 154 6.24 1.93 6.00
N VAL A 155 5.22 1.86 6.87
CA VAL A 155 5.02 2.85 7.94
C VAL A 155 6.19 2.86 8.92
N LEU A 156 6.70 1.68 9.31
CA LEU A 156 7.86 1.57 10.19
C LEU A 156 9.11 2.22 9.58
N ALA A 157 9.39 1.97 8.31
CA ALA A 157 10.53 2.55 7.60
C ALA A 157 10.38 4.08 7.43
N ASP A 158 9.18 4.57 7.13
CA ASP A 158 8.89 6.01 7.05
C ASP A 158 9.08 6.71 8.40
N CYS A 159 8.60 6.09 9.50
CA CYS A 159 8.85 6.59 10.85
C CYS A 159 10.34 6.61 11.22
N GLY A 160 11.14 5.70 10.65
CA GLY A 160 12.58 5.67 10.76
C GLY A 160 13.31 6.72 9.91
N GLY A 161 12.59 7.45 9.06
CA GLY A 161 13.17 8.46 8.16
C GLY A 161 13.83 7.87 6.91
N GLU A 162 13.53 6.62 6.56
CA GLU A 162 14.09 5.94 5.40
C GLU A 162 13.63 6.58 4.09
N ALA A 163 14.46 6.47 3.05
CA ALA A 163 14.13 6.91 1.69
C ALA A 163 13.06 6.00 1.04
N ALA A 164 12.37 6.49 0.01
CA ALA A 164 11.30 5.76 -0.67
C ALA A 164 11.68 4.32 -1.09
N PRO A 165 12.85 4.06 -1.72
CA PRO A 165 13.24 2.69 -2.07
C PRO A 165 13.43 1.79 -0.85
N ASP A 166 13.91 2.31 0.29
CA ASP A 166 14.10 1.53 1.50
C ASP A 166 12.78 1.26 2.24
N ARG A 167 11.81 2.19 2.13
CA ARG A 167 10.43 1.96 2.57
C ARG A 167 9.80 0.80 1.80
N LEU A 168 9.96 0.77 0.46
CA LEU A 168 9.48 -0.34 -0.38
C LEU A 168 10.17 -1.65 0.01
N ARG A 169 11.49 -1.64 0.15
CA ARG A 169 12.27 -2.82 0.57
C ARG A 169 11.75 -3.41 1.87
N THR A 170 11.54 -2.57 2.88
CA THR A 170 11.05 -3.01 4.19
C THR A 170 9.60 -3.51 4.10
N ALA A 171 8.73 -2.81 3.35
CA ALA A 171 7.36 -3.24 3.12
C ALA A 171 7.29 -4.64 2.52
N VAL A 172 8.07 -4.90 1.47
CA VAL A 172 8.08 -6.20 0.78
C VAL A 172 8.69 -7.29 1.64
N ALA A 173 9.73 -6.99 2.41
CA ALA A 173 10.30 -7.96 3.36
C ALA A 173 9.27 -8.41 4.40
N TYR A 174 8.48 -7.50 4.96
CA TYR A 174 7.40 -7.83 5.90
C TYR A 174 6.28 -8.62 5.23
N GLY A 175 5.83 -8.21 4.04
CA GLY A 175 4.80 -8.92 3.27
C GLY A 175 5.22 -10.34 2.90
N SER A 176 6.46 -10.51 2.42
CA SER A 176 7.04 -11.82 2.08
C SER A 176 7.21 -12.71 3.30
N ALA A 177 7.66 -12.16 4.42
CA ALA A 177 7.76 -12.90 5.68
C ALA A 177 6.38 -13.38 6.13
N ALA A 178 5.34 -12.53 6.11
CA ALA A 178 3.97 -12.93 6.44
C ALA A 178 3.47 -14.04 5.51
N ALA A 179 3.69 -13.91 4.20
CA ALA A 179 3.27 -14.93 3.21
C ALA A 179 3.97 -16.28 3.41
N SER A 180 5.16 -16.33 3.99
CA SER A 180 5.90 -17.55 4.32
C SER A 180 5.44 -18.23 5.62
N MET A 181 4.62 -17.55 6.42
CA MET A 181 4.14 -18.06 7.71
C MET A 181 2.78 -18.76 7.58
N ALA A 182 2.41 -19.58 8.53
CA ALA A 182 1.14 -20.30 8.53
C ALA A 182 0.01 -19.42 9.10
N GLY A 183 -1.13 -19.44 8.42
CA GLY A 183 -2.33 -18.73 8.87
C GLY A 183 -2.14 -17.21 8.89
N SER A 184 -2.50 -16.57 10.00
CA SER A 184 -2.39 -15.13 10.23
C SER A 184 -1.29 -14.77 11.24
N ALA A 185 -0.20 -15.55 11.28
CA ALA A 185 0.93 -15.26 12.16
C ALA A 185 1.62 -13.95 11.74
N LEU A 186 1.94 -13.10 12.73
CA LEU A 186 2.57 -11.81 12.47
C LEU A 186 4.09 -11.97 12.32
N PRO A 187 4.68 -11.42 11.25
CA PRO A 187 6.13 -11.42 11.08
C PRO A 187 6.80 -10.53 12.15
N ARG A 188 8.00 -10.93 12.54
CA ARG A 188 8.88 -10.19 13.45
C ARG A 188 10.17 -9.85 12.72
N PRO A 189 10.98 -8.89 13.22
CA PRO A 189 12.24 -8.52 12.57
C PRO A 189 13.17 -9.69 12.25
N GLU A 190 13.21 -10.72 13.10
CA GLU A 190 14.02 -11.93 12.88
C GLU A 190 13.54 -12.82 11.74
N HIS A 191 12.31 -12.61 11.23
CA HIS A 191 11.76 -13.35 10.09
C HIS A 191 12.05 -12.68 8.74
N LEU A 192 12.63 -11.47 8.76
CA LEU A 192 12.81 -10.67 7.57
C LEU A 192 14.09 -11.00 6.81
N ASN A 193 13.99 -11.17 5.51
CA ASN A 193 15.12 -11.27 4.58
C ASN A 193 15.28 -9.95 3.81
N ILE A 194 15.49 -8.84 4.52
CA ILE A 194 15.56 -7.49 3.91
C ILE A 194 16.68 -7.41 2.87
N ALA A 195 17.83 -8.06 3.13
CA ALA A 195 18.98 -8.04 2.24
C ALA A 195 18.72 -8.75 0.89
N ASP A 196 17.74 -9.64 0.84
CA ASP A 196 17.39 -10.41 -0.37
C ASP A 196 16.32 -9.68 -1.23
N VAL A 197 15.78 -8.55 -0.74
CA VAL A 197 14.88 -7.70 -1.54
C VAL A 197 15.71 -6.78 -2.43
N VAL A 198 15.57 -6.94 -3.73
CA VAL A 198 16.28 -6.13 -4.73
C VAL A 198 15.37 -5.02 -5.22
N ILE A 199 15.82 -3.77 -5.06
CA ILE A 199 15.09 -2.60 -5.56
C ILE A 199 15.70 -2.14 -6.89
N THR A 200 14.86 -1.94 -7.88
CA THR A 200 15.19 -1.35 -9.18
C THR A 200 14.57 0.04 -9.25
N ASP A 201 15.38 1.05 -9.53
CA ASP A 201 14.94 2.42 -9.82
C ASP A 201 14.44 2.48 -11.26
N LEU A 202 13.24 3.01 -11.46
CA LEU A 202 12.59 3.10 -12.78
C LEU A 202 12.48 4.54 -13.31
N GLY A 203 12.99 5.52 -12.55
CA GLY A 203 12.95 6.94 -12.89
C GLY A 203 11.72 7.69 -12.41
#